data_f3cb1923b55d7e0e77bc0f9b7c14f607
#
_entry.id   f3cb1923b55d7e0e77bc0f9b7c14f607
#
_cell.length_a   1.000
_cell.length_b   1.000
_cell.length_c   1.000
_cell.angle_alpha   90.00
_cell.angle_beta   90.00
_cell.angle_gamma   90.00
#
_symmetry.space_group_name_H-M   'P 1'
#
loop_
_entity.id
_entity.type
_entity.pdbx_description
1 polymer ?
#
loop_
_entity_poly.entity_id
_entity_poly.type
_entity_poly.pdbx_seq_one_letter_code
_entity_poly.pdbx_strand_id
1 'polypeptide(L)' 'MLDCLETFDETDKIILAMLGAGHSYIEIQEVVSDISMANLRVKANRARIKLAQCMDRKL' A
#
# COMPACT_ATOMS: atom_id res chain seq x y z
N MET A 1 1.27 -6.22 -20.83
CA MET A 1 2.19 -5.58 -19.88
C MET A 1 1.53 -5.50 -18.51
N LEU A 2 2.23 -5.95 -17.48
CA LEU A 2 1.66 -5.93 -16.13
C LEU A 2 1.77 -4.55 -15.49
N ASP A 3 0.68 -4.09 -14.92
CA ASP A 3 0.69 -2.89 -14.11
C ASP A 3 1.40 -3.19 -12.79
N CYS A 4 2.11 -2.20 -12.23
CA CYS A 4 2.76 -2.36 -10.94
C CYS A 4 1.76 -2.78 -9.86
N LEU A 5 0.54 -2.28 -9.92
CA LEU A 5 -0.48 -2.59 -8.92
C LEU A 5 -0.99 -4.03 -8.99
N GLU A 6 -0.79 -4.71 -10.11
CA GLU A 6 -1.25 -6.09 -10.26
C GLU A 6 -0.45 -7.07 -9.39
N THR A 7 0.74 -6.66 -8.95
CA THR A 7 1.57 -7.51 -8.08
C THR A 7 1.20 -7.38 -6.60
N PHE A 8 0.29 -6.46 -6.27
CA PHE A 8 -0.16 -6.23 -4.90
C PHE A 8 -1.46 -6.96 -4.64
N ASP A 9 -1.67 -7.38 -3.38
CA ASP A 9 -2.96 -7.93 -2.98
C ASP A 9 -3.97 -6.79 -2.74
N GLU A 10 -5.22 -7.16 -2.46
CA GLU A 10 -6.28 -6.17 -2.25
C GLU A 10 -5.97 -5.23 -1.10
N THR A 11 -5.43 -5.76 0.00
CA THR A 11 -5.10 -4.96 1.18
C THR A 11 -4.06 -3.91 0.84
N ASP A 12 -3.00 -4.31 0.13
CA ASP A 12 -1.94 -3.38 -0.26
C ASP A 12 -2.47 -2.29 -1.18
N LYS A 13 -3.36 -2.63 -2.10
CA LYS A 13 -3.98 -1.66 -3.00
C LYS A 13 -4.80 -0.64 -2.23
N ILE A 14 -5.58 -1.09 -1.25
CA ILE A 14 -6.37 -0.21 -0.40
C ILE A 14 -5.47 0.74 0.37
N ILE A 15 -4.41 0.20 0.98
CA ILE A 15 -3.46 1.01 1.75
C ILE A 15 -2.82 2.08 0.88
N LEU A 16 -2.34 1.70 -0.28
CA LEU A 16 -1.69 2.65 -1.20
C LEU A 16 -2.66 3.72 -1.69
N ALA A 17 -3.88 3.33 -2.03
CA ALA A 17 -4.89 4.26 -2.50
C ALA A 17 -5.24 5.28 -1.42
N MET A 18 -5.42 4.83 -0.18
CA MET A 18 -5.76 5.72 0.92
C MET A 18 -4.61 6.64 1.28
N LEU A 19 -3.37 6.14 1.30
CA LEU A 19 -2.20 6.98 1.55
C LEU A 19 -2.06 8.05 0.46
N GLY A 20 -2.28 7.68 -0.79
CA GLY A 20 -2.23 8.61 -1.90
C GLY A 20 -3.30 9.69 -1.81
N ALA A 21 -4.44 9.37 -1.20
CA ALA A 21 -5.53 10.31 -1.00
C ALA A 21 -5.36 11.17 0.26
N GLY A 22 -4.31 10.94 1.05
CA GLY A 22 -4.03 11.75 2.23
C GLY A 22 -4.65 11.25 3.52
N HIS A 23 -5.11 10.01 3.56
CA HIS A 23 -5.66 9.43 4.78
C HIS A 23 -4.55 9.03 5.76
N SER A 24 -4.87 9.10 7.07
CA SER A 24 -3.93 8.69 8.11
C SER A 24 -3.94 7.17 8.29
N TYR A 25 -2.92 6.65 8.96
CA TYR A 25 -2.89 5.22 9.29
C TYR A 25 -4.06 4.80 10.16
N ILE A 26 -4.52 5.68 11.04
CA ILE A 26 -5.68 5.38 11.89
C ILE A 26 -6.92 5.16 11.02
N GLU A 27 -7.12 6.03 10.03
CA GLU A 27 -8.25 5.90 9.11
C GLU A 27 -8.15 4.63 8.28
N ILE A 28 -6.95 4.31 7.82
CA ILE A 28 -6.72 3.09 7.03
C ILE A 28 -7.03 1.86 7.88
N GLN A 29 -6.61 1.85 9.14
CA GLN A 29 -6.87 0.72 10.03
C GLN A 29 -8.36 0.51 10.26
N GLU A 30 -9.16 1.56 10.25
CA GLU A 30 -10.61 1.42 10.37
C GLU A 30 -11.20 0.64 9.19
N VAL A 31 -10.60 0.75 8.02
CA VAL A 31 -11.05 0.04 6.83
C VAL A 31 -10.50 -1.39 6.81
N VAL A 32 -9.23 -1.57 7.20
CA VAL A 32 -8.57 -2.89 7.24
C VAL A 32 -8.39 -3.33 8.69
N SER A 33 -9.49 -3.48 9.38
CA SER A 33 -9.51 -3.68 10.84
C SER A 33 -8.91 -5.00 11.31
N ASP A 34 -8.70 -5.95 10.42
CA ASP A 34 -8.09 -7.24 10.74
C ASP A 34 -6.56 -7.17 10.83
N ILE A 35 -5.97 -6.02 10.59
CA ILE A 35 -4.52 -5.82 10.65
C ILE A 35 -4.19 -4.90 11.82
N SER A 36 -3.16 -5.26 12.61
CA SER A 36 -2.69 -4.39 13.68
C SER A 36 -2.01 -3.15 13.11
N MET A 37 -1.93 -2.09 13.92
CA MET A 37 -1.27 -0.85 13.49
C MET A 37 0.19 -1.08 13.10
N ALA A 38 0.90 -1.92 13.85
CA ALA A 38 2.29 -2.23 13.55
C ALA A 38 2.42 -2.93 12.20
N ASN A 39 1.56 -3.92 11.93
CA ASN A 39 1.57 -4.63 10.65
C ASN A 39 1.14 -3.72 9.51
N LEU A 40 0.20 -2.82 9.76
CA LEU A 40 -0.24 -1.86 8.75
C LEU A 40 0.91 -0.98 8.29
N ARG A 41 1.70 -0.47 9.24
CA ARG A 41 2.86 0.36 8.91
C ARG A 41 3.90 -0.40 8.12
N VAL A 42 4.15 -1.65 8.48
CA VAL A 42 5.09 -2.50 7.76
C VAL A 42 4.61 -2.74 6.33
N LYS A 43 3.34 -3.09 6.17
CA LYS A 43 2.76 -3.32 4.85
C LYS A 43 2.80 -2.06 3.99
N ALA A 44 2.45 -0.93 4.58
CA ALA A 44 2.47 0.34 3.86
C ALA A 44 3.88 0.68 3.38
N ASN A 45 4.88 0.53 4.26
CA ASN A 45 6.25 0.83 3.92
C ASN A 45 6.76 -0.09 2.80
N ARG A 46 6.49 -1.39 2.92
CA ARG A 46 6.90 -2.36 1.89
C ARG A 46 6.21 -2.10 0.56
N ALA A 47 4.93 -1.78 0.59
CA ALA A 47 4.18 -1.50 -0.62
C ALA A 47 4.72 -0.27 -1.33
N ARG A 48 5.06 0.78 -0.58
CA ARG A 48 5.62 2.00 -1.17
C ARG A 48 6.98 1.74 -1.80
N ILE A 49 7.84 0.98 -1.12
CA ILE A 49 9.16 0.63 -1.66
C ILE A 49 9.01 -0.19 -2.93
N LYS A 50 8.13 -1.19 -2.90
CA LYS A 50 7.90 -2.06 -4.05
C LYS A 50 7.36 -1.27 -5.24
N LEU A 51 6.45 -0.34 -4.98
CA LEU A 51 5.90 0.50 -6.04
C LEU A 51 6.99 1.40 -6.64
N ALA A 52 7.81 2.01 -5.80
CA ALA A 52 8.90 2.87 -6.27
C ALA A 52 9.89 2.08 -7.13
N GLN A 53 10.25 0.87 -6.71
CA GLN A 53 11.15 0.02 -7.48
C GLN A 53 10.54 -0.36 -8.83
N CYS A 54 9.25 -0.65 -8.84
CA CYS A 54 8.56 -1.00 -10.07
C CYS A 54 8.53 0.18 -11.05
N MET A 55 8.28 1.37 -10.54
CA MET A 55 8.26 2.57 -11.36
C MET A 55 9.66 2.89 -11.91
N ASP A 56 10.69 2.68 -11.10
CA ASP A 56 12.08 2.87 -11.55
C ASP A 56 12.40 1.99 -12.75
N ARG A 57 11.94 0.74 -12.72
CA ARG A 57 12.22 -0.19 -13.80
C ARG A 57 11.55 0.19 -15.12
N LYS A 58 10.52 0.99 -15.05
CA LYS A 58 9.81 1.43 -16.27
C LYS A 58 10.46 2.62 -16.93
N LEU A 59 11.35 3.27 -16.24
CA LEU A 59 12.08 4.40 -16.80
C LEU A 59 13.33 3.91 -17.52
#